data_687fd6b731a82e44c5f1b75e41676e2d
#
_entry.id   687fd6b731a82e44c5f1b75e41676e2d
#
_cell.length_a   1.000
_cell.length_b   1.000
_cell.length_c   1.000
_cell.angle_alpha   90.00
_cell.angle_beta   90.00
_cell.angle_gamma   90.00
#
_symmetry.space_group_name_H-M   'P 1'
#
loop_
_entity.id
_entity.type
_entity.pdbx_description
1 polymer ?
#
loop_
_entity_poly.entity_id
_entity_poly.type
_entity_poly.pdbx_seq_one_letter_code
_entity_poly.pdbx_strand_id
1 'polypeptide(L)'
;MDAIRMIGIVKCFGPVRANDGIDLIVGQQEIHCLLGENGTGKSTLMNILFGLYHPDAGEIFINEKKAAIANPNDAYALGIGMVHQHFMLVNQLTVLENIILGKESGGLFLNRKESRKKVEELVERFGFRIDLQEKVVNLSVGMKQRVEILKTLYRGADIIILDEPTAVLTPQEVDELFKILRQLKENGKTIVFITHKLNETMSLSDRITVIRKGKVVFRCDTSSTNEKELATQMVGRQVENIVAKRGQK
;
A
#
# COMPACT_ATOMS: atom_id res chain seq x y z
N MET A 1 -10.93 5.89 15.63
CA MET A 1 -10.39 4.56 16.02
C MET A 1 -9.21 4.25 15.12
N ASP A 2 -8.17 3.62 15.67
CA ASP A 2 -7.00 3.25 14.90
C ASP A 2 -7.20 1.90 14.21
N ALA A 3 -6.99 1.87 12.89
CA ALA A 3 -6.94 0.61 12.13
C ALA A 3 -5.62 -0.11 12.37
N ILE A 4 -4.53 0.66 12.39
CA ILE A 4 -3.17 0.16 12.62
C ILE A 4 -2.51 1.02 13.69
N ARG A 5 -1.87 0.37 14.68
CA ARG A 5 -0.96 1.02 15.61
C ARG A 5 0.26 0.14 15.80
N MET A 6 1.40 0.61 15.36
CA MET A 6 2.71 -0.01 15.55
C MET A 6 3.49 0.86 16.52
N ILE A 7 4.09 0.27 17.55
CA ILE A 7 4.75 1.00 18.64
C ILE A 7 6.16 0.47 18.82
N GLY A 8 7.16 1.35 18.75
CA GLY A 8 8.55 1.04 19.01
C GLY A 8 9.15 -0.01 18.08
N ILE A 9 8.71 -0.10 16.83
CA ILE A 9 9.15 -1.14 15.90
C ILE A 9 10.64 -0.98 15.58
N VAL A 10 11.40 -2.03 15.86
CA VAL A 10 12.81 -2.15 15.50
C VAL A 10 12.99 -3.31 14.54
N LYS A 11 13.80 -3.11 13.49
CA LYS A 11 14.25 -4.16 12.58
C LYS A 11 15.67 -3.92 12.10
N CYS A 12 16.52 -4.92 12.31
CA CYS A 12 17.90 -4.93 11.86
C CYS A 12 18.15 -6.04 10.83
N PHE A 13 18.98 -5.75 9.85
CA PHE A 13 19.53 -6.71 8.91
C PHE A 13 21.07 -6.64 9.00
N GLY A 14 21.66 -7.54 9.80
CA GLY A 14 23.07 -7.42 10.16
C GLY A 14 23.38 -6.06 10.81
N PRO A 15 24.34 -5.27 10.30
CA PRO A 15 24.67 -3.97 10.86
C PRO A 15 23.66 -2.85 10.50
N VAL A 16 22.73 -3.10 9.57
CA VAL A 16 21.79 -2.09 9.09
C VAL A 16 20.52 -2.11 9.93
N ARG A 17 20.25 -1.02 10.65
CA ARG A 17 19.00 -0.81 11.38
C ARG A 17 17.98 -0.14 10.43
N ALA A 18 17.16 -0.98 9.80
CA ALA A 18 16.17 -0.53 8.81
C ALA A 18 14.99 0.22 9.45
N ASN A 19 14.56 -0.21 10.64
CA ASN A 19 13.58 0.50 11.48
C ASN A 19 14.17 0.65 12.88
N ASP A 20 14.11 1.86 13.46
CA ASP A 20 14.73 2.23 14.72
C ASP A 20 13.72 2.90 15.63
N GLY A 21 12.90 2.08 16.32
CA GLY A 21 11.87 2.55 17.24
C GLY A 21 10.75 3.31 16.52
N ILE A 22 10.23 2.74 15.41
CA ILE A 22 9.16 3.39 14.65
C ILE A 22 7.82 3.21 15.36
N ASP A 23 7.13 4.35 15.56
CA ASP A 23 5.73 4.39 15.87
C ASP A 23 4.95 4.79 14.61
N LEU A 24 3.89 4.06 14.26
CA LEU A 24 2.98 4.38 13.16
C LEU A 24 1.54 4.22 13.63
N ILE A 25 0.72 5.24 13.37
CA ILE A 25 -0.71 5.22 13.66
C ILE A 25 -1.47 5.55 12.37
N VAL A 26 -2.37 4.66 11.98
CA VAL A 26 -3.25 4.82 10.82
C VAL A 26 -4.70 4.71 11.30
N GLY A 27 -5.51 5.71 11.00
CA GLY A 27 -6.94 5.74 11.34
C GLY A 27 -7.75 4.79 10.44
N GLN A 28 -8.97 4.48 10.89
CA GLN A 28 -9.91 3.75 10.04
C GLN A 28 -10.42 4.65 8.92
N GLN A 29 -10.63 4.06 7.73
CA GLN A 29 -11.20 4.74 6.57
C GLN A 29 -10.39 5.98 6.13
N GLU A 30 -9.06 5.94 6.28
CA GLU A 30 -8.16 6.96 5.75
C GLU A 30 -7.21 6.41 4.68
N ILE A 31 -6.72 7.29 3.84
CA ILE A 31 -5.56 7.04 2.99
C ILE A 31 -4.36 7.65 3.67
N HIS A 32 -3.54 6.82 4.29
CA HIS A 32 -2.34 7.21 4.99
C HIS A 32 -1.12 7.08 4.09
N CYS A 33 -0.39 8.17 3.86
CA CYS A 33 0.84 8.14 3.09
C CYS A 33 2.05 7.87 3.98
N LEU A 34 2.83 6.85 3.64
CA LEU A 34 4.14 6.60 4.20
C LEU A 34 5.20 7.13 3.23
N LEU A 35 5.72 8.32 3.52
CA LEU A 35 6.60 9.09 2.63
C LEU A 35 8.06 8.98 3.06
N GLY A 36 8.99 8.96 2.10
CA GLY A 36 10.44 8.99 2.35
C GLY A 36 11.24 8.53 1.14
N GLU A 37 12.53 8.80 1.13
CA GLU A 37 13.45 8.34 0.08
C GLU A 37 13.56 6.80 0.04
N ASN A 38 14.13 6.26 -1.04
CA ASN A 38 14.39 4.83 -1.15
C ASN A 38 15.39 4.37 -0.07
N GLY A 39 15.16 3.18 0.50
CA GLY A 39 16.03 2.63 1.54
C GLY A 39 15.81 3.21 2.95
N THR A 40 14.78 4.03 3.18
CA THR A 40 14.50 4.61 4.50
C THR A 40 13.77 3.69 5.48
N GLY A 41 13.38 2.47 5.06
CA GLY A 41 12.72 1.49 5.92
C GLY A 41 11.20 1.37 5.75
N LYS A 42 10.58 2.09 4.78
CA LYS A 42 9.11 2.05 4.54
C LYS A 42 8.60 0.65 4.20
N SER A 43 9.15 0.04 3.14
CA SER A 43 8.77 -1.32 2.72
C SER A 43 9.11 -2.36 3.79
N THR A 44 10.20 -2.18 4.54
CA THR A 44 10.54 -3.05 5.68
C THR A 44 9.44 -3.00 6.74
N LEU A 45 8.97 -1.80 7.11
CA LEU A 45 7.90 -1.62 8.09
C LEU A 45 6.60 -2.29 7.64
N MET A 46 6.25 -2.15 6.36
CA MET A 46 5.02 -2.76 5.81
C MET A 46 5.17 -4.27 5.63
N ASN A 47 6.36 -4.77 5.31
CA ASN A 47 6.63 -6.20 5.29
C ASN A 47 6.54 -6.83 6.69
N ILE A 48 6.85 -6.10 7.75
CA ILE A 48 6.60 -6.53 9.13
C ILE A 48 5.09 -6.59 9.38
N LEU A 49 4.35 -5.55 9.01
CA LEU A 49 2.89 -5.52 9.18
C LEU A 49 2.18 -6.63 8.38
N PHE A 50 2.73 -7.01 7.23
CA PHE A 50 2.20 -8.08 6.40
C PHE A 50 2.73 -9.48 6.76
N GLY A 51 3.64 -9.61 7.75
CA GLY A 51 4.17 -10.89 8.22
C GLY A 51 5.25 -11.53 7.35
N LEU A 52 5.88 -10.76 6.46
CA LEU A 52 7.06 -11.21 5.70
C LEU A 52 8.35 -11.10 6.51
N TYR A 53 8.40 -10.17 7.46
CA TYR A 53 9.49 -10.01 8.41
C TYR A 53 8.94 -9.98 9.83
N HIS A 54 9.73 -10.49 10.79
CA HIS A 54 9.45 -10.31 12.20
C HIS A 54 10.16 -9.08 12.72
N PRO A 55 9.51 -8.24 13.53
CA PRO A 55 10.20 -7.16 14.22
C PRO A 55 11.15 -7.75 15.28
N ASP A 56 12.28 -7.07 15.51
CA ASP A 56 13.23 -7.45 16.57
C ASP A 56 12.77 -6.89 17.92
N ALA A 57 11.96 -5.80 17.90
CA ALA A 57 11.28 -5.24 19.06
C ALA A 57 10.05 -4.44 18.62
N GLY A 58 9.16 -4.14 19.56
CA GLY A 58 7.95 -3.37 19.36
C GLY A 58 6.68 -4.20 19.36
N GLU A 59 5.55 -3.53 19.22
CA GLU A 59 4.22 -4.15 19.29
C GLU A 59 3.34 -3.66 18.14
N ILE A 60 2.45 -4.54 17.68
CA ILE A 60 1.48 -4.25 16.61
C ILE A 60 0.07 -4.43 17.16
N PHE A 61 -0.80 -3.48 16.86
CA PHE A 61 -2.22 -3.53 17.17
C PHE A 61 -3.01 -3.29 15.88
N ILE A 62 -4.02 -4.12 15.66
CA ILE A 62 -4.96 -4.00 14.55
C ILE A 62 -6.38 -3.85 15.12
N ASN A 63 -7.08 -2.79 14.71
CA ASN A 63 -8.39 -2.44 15.25
C ASN A 63 -8.39 -2.46 16.79
N GLU A 64 -7.43 -1.75 17.40
CA GLU A 64 -7.19 -1.62 18.85
C GLU A 64 -6.80 -2.92 19.59
N LYS A 65 -6.70 -4.05 18.90
CA LYS A 65 -6.33 -5.34 19.51
C LYS A 65 -4.87 -5.67 19.20
N LYS A 66 -4.12 -6.10 20.22
CA LYS A 66 -2.75 -6.58 20.03
C LYS A 66 -2.75 -7.76 19.07
N ALA A 67 -1.92 -7.67 18.04
CA ALA A 67 -1.80 -8.66 16.98
C ALA A 67 -0.41 -9.31 16.99
N ALA A 68 -0.38 -10.65 16.86
CA ALA A 68 0.82 -11.40 16.56
C ALA A 68 0.75 -11.85 15.09
N ILE A 69 1.62 -11.29 14.27
CA ILE A 69 1.66 -11.57 12.82
C ILE A 69 2.96 -12.31 12.53
N ALA A 70 2.86 -13.63 12.36
CA ALA A 70 4.01 -14.49 12.11
C ALA A 70 4.22 -14.78 10.62
N ASN A 71 3.18 -14.63 9.80
CA ASN A 71 3.23 -14.92 8.37
C ASN A 71 2.09 -14.17 7.64
N PRO A 72 2.10 -14.11 6.29
CA PRO A 72 1.05 -13.43 5.53
C PRO A 72 -0.38 -13.96 5.74
N ASN A 73 -0.55 -15.22 6.12
CA ASN A 73 -1.90 -15.74 6.38
C ASN A 73 -2.49 -15.13 7.66
N ASP A 74 -1.67 -14.85 8.67
CA ASP A 74 -2.12 -14.14 9.88
C ASP A 74 -2.55 -12.71 9.52
N ALA A 75 -1.80 -12.02 8.65
CA ALA A 75 -2.17 -10.70 8.16
C ALA A 75 -3.51 -10.73 7.41
N TYR A 76 -3.71 -11.70 6.51
CA TYR A 76 -4.99 -11.88 5.81
C TYR A 76 -6.14 -12.18 6.80
N ALA A 77 -5.91 -12.99 7.82
CA ALA A 77 -6.92 -13.29 8.84
C ALA A 77 -7.33 -12.05 9.65
N LEU A 78 -6.42 -11.07 9.78
CA LEU A 78 -6.67 -9.76 10.39
C LEU A 78 -7.23 -8.71 9.41
N GLY A 79 -7.54 -9.12 8.17
CA GLY A 79 -8.07 -8.22 7.14
C GLY A 79 -7.00 -7.32 6.51
N ILE A 80 -5.72 -7.65 6.63
CA ILE A 80 -4.63 -6.90 6.00
C ILE A 80 -4.25 -7.57 4.68
N GLY A 81 -4.21 -6.78 3.61
CA GLY A 81 -3.72 -7.23 2.31
C GLY A 81 -2.64 -6.30 1.78
N MET A 82 -1.74 -6.83 0.96
CA MET A 82 -0.63 -6.07 0.40
C MET A 82 -0.54 -6.25 -1.11
N VAL A 83 -0.39 -5.14 -1.80
CA VAL A 83 -0.03 -5.07 -3.21
C VAL A 83 1.43 -4.66 -3.29
N HIS A 84 2.25 -5.58 -3.77
CA HIS A 84 3.71 -5.41 -3.85
C HIS A 84 4.11 -4.54 -5.05
N GLN A 85 5.29 -3.95 -4.99
CA GLN A 85 5.89 -3.18 -6.08
C GLN A 85 6.03 -4.01 -7.37
N HIS A 86 6.30 -5.32 -7.25
CA HIS A 86 6.34 -6.25 -8.37
C HIS A 86 5.08 -7.12 -8.36
N PHE A 87 4.41 -7.23 -9.50
CA PHE A 87 3.18 -8.02 -9.62
C PHE A 87 3.40 -9.49 -9.32
N MET A 88 2.58 -10.03 -8.44
CA MET A 88 2.54 -11.46 -8.08
C MET A 88 1.46 -12.18 -8.89
N LEU A 89 1.42 -11.93 -10.22
CA LEU A 89 0.45 -12.49 -11.15
C LEU A 89 1.08 -13.56 -12.03
N VAL A 90 0.32 -14.61 -12.31
CA VAL A 90 0.69 -15.66 -13.26
C VAL A 90 0.22 -15.25 -14.64
N ASN A 91 1.15 -14.92 -15.53
CA ASN A 91 0.87 -14.36 -16.87
C ASN A 91 -0.02 -15.26 -17.74
N GLN A 92 0.09 -16.57 -17.62
CA GLN A 92 -0.64 -17.56 -18.43
C GLN A 92 -2.10 -17.75 -18.01
N LEU A 93 -2.43 -17.36 -16.77
CA LEU A 93 -3.78 -17.46 -16.24
C LEU A 93 -4.63 -16.24 -16.60
N THR A 94 -5.94 -16.42 -16.60
CA THR A 94 -6.90 -15.33 -16.75
C THR A 94 -6.91 -14.43 -15.51
N VAL A 95 -7.53 -13.25 -15.62
CA VAL A 95 -7.77 -12.34 -14.50
C VAL A 95 -8.51 -13.07 -13.39
N LEU A 96 -9.62 -13.75 -13.70
CA LEU A 96 -10.40 -14.51 -12.73
C LEU A 96 -9.54 -15.55 -12.00
N GLU A 97 -8.78 -16.35 -12.76
CA GLU A 97 -7.95 -17.39 -12.18
C GLU A 97 -6.86 -16.82 -11.26
N ASN A 98 -6.25 -15.69 -11.61
CA ASN A 98 -5.29 -15.01 -10.74
C ASN A 98 -5.90 -14.50 -9.43
N ILE A 99 -7.13 -13.95 -9.49
CA ILE A 99 -7.81 -13.42 -8.30
C ILE A 99 -8.15 -14.55 -7.32
N ILE A 100 -8.70 -15.67 -7.82
CA ILE A 100 -9.16 -16.76 -6.96
C ILE A 100 -8.04 -17.72 -6.52
N LEU A 101 -6.89 -17.67 -7.15
CA LEU A 101 -5.76 -18.59 -6.92
C LEU A 101 -5.39 -18.67 -5.42
N GLY A 102 -5.46 -19.90 -4.87
CA GLY A 102 -5.13 -20.18 -3.47
C GLY A 102 -6.20 -19.75 -2.45
N LYS A 103 -7.37 -19.31 -2.90
CA LYS A 103 -8.54 -18.97 -2.06
C LYS A 103 -9.85 -19.36 -2.77
N GLU A 104 -9.82 -20.47 -3.47
CA GLU A 104 -10.99 -20.96 -4.20
C GLU A 104 -12.12 -21.34 -3.25
N SER A 105 -13.36 -20.96 -3.59
CA SER A 105 -14.55 -21.38 -2.83
C SER A 105 -14.84 -22.88 -3.07
N GLY A 106 -15.23 -23.60 -2.01
CA GLY A 106 -15.76 -24.97 -2.16
C GLY A 106 -14.97 -26.09 -1.48
N GLY A 107 -13.91 -25.82 -0.71
CA GLY A 107 -13.18 -26.85 0.02
C GLY A 107 -12.54 -27.89 -0.92
N LEU A 108 -12.93 -29.18 -0.80
CA LEU A 108 -12.43 -30.27 -1.64
C LEU A 108 -12.86 -30.17 -3.14
N PHE A 109 -13.90 -29.40 -3.47
CA PHE A 109 -14.38 -29.19 -4.85
C PHE A 109 -14.34 -27.72 -5.19
N LEU A 110 -13.59 -27.36 -6.24
CA LEU A 110 -13.51 -26.02 -6.79
C LEU A 110 -14.87 -25.52 -7.25
N ASN A 111 -15.50 -24.59 -6.51
CA ASN A 111 -16.72 -23.93 -6.97
C ASN A 111 -16.40 -22.65 -7.75
N ARG A 112 -15.94 -22.82 -8.99
CA ARG A 112 -15.60 -21.70 -9.89
C ARG A 112 -16.77 -20.72 -10.11
N LYS A 113 -18.02 -21.20 -10.11
CA LYS A 113 -19.19 -20.33 -10.31
C LYS A 113 -19.40 -19.38 -9.14
N GLU A 114 -19.26 -19.87 -7.92
CA GLU A 114 -19.38 -19.03 -6.71
C GLU A 114 -18.22 -18.02 -6.61
N SER A 115 -16.99 -18.48 -6.86
CA SER A 115 -15.82 -17.59 -6.86
C SER A 115 -15.96 -16.49 -7.91
N ARG A 116 -16.43 -16.83 -9.13
CA ARG A 116 -16.70 -15.88 -10.21
C ARG A 116 -17.74 -14.84 -9.78
N LYS A 117 -18.86 -15.28 -9.20
CA LYS A 117 -19.92 -14.38 -8.72
C LYS A 117 -19.39 -13.38 -7.70
N LYS A 118 -18.59 -13.84 -6.72
CA LYS A 118 -17.95 -12.97 -5.73
C LYS A 118 -17.02 -11.94 -6.36
N VAL A 119 -16.25 -12.32 -7.38
CA VAL A 119 -15.36 -11.40 -8.11
C VAL A 119 -16.18 -10.39 -8.92
N GLU A 120 -17.25 -10.82 -9.60
CA GLU A 120 -18.16 -9.94 -10.35
C GLU A 120 -18.82 -8.91 -9.43
N GLU A 121 -19.25 -9.30 -8.23
CA GLU A 121 -19.79 -8.40 -7.20
C GLU A 121 -18.76 -7.34 -6.75
N LEU A 122 -17.48 -7.72 -6.59
CA LEU A 122 -16.41 -6.78 -6.27
C LEU A 122 -16.11 -5.82 -7.43
N VAL A 123 -16.08 -6.34 -8.66
CA VAL A 123 -15.88 -5.53 -9.88
C VAL A 123 -16.96 -4.47 -10.00
N GLU A 124 -18.22 -4.84 -9.79
CA GLU A 124 -19.36 -3.93 -9.85
C GLU A 124 -19.33 -2.92 -8.68
N ARG A 125 -19.15 -3.41 -7.45
CA ARG A 125 -19.15 -2.58 -6.23
C ARG A 125 -18.09 -1.47 -6.25
N PHE A 126 -16.89 -1.78 -6.75
CA PHE A 126 -15.77 -0.84 -6.76
C PHE A 126 -15.49 -0.23 -8.15
N GLY A 127 -16.39 -0.47 -9.12
CA GLY A 127 -16.33 0.15 -10.43
C GLY A 127 -15.11 -0.23 -11.28
N PHE A 128 -14.55 -1.42 -11.07
CA PHE A 128 -13.43 -1.89 -11.89
C PHE A 128 -13.88 -2.19 -13.31
N ARG A 129 -13.16 -1.62 -14.29
CA ARG A 129 -13.35 -1.94 -15.71
C ARG A 129 -12.32 -2.97 -16.12
N ILE A 130 -12.68 -4.27 -16.07
CA ILE A 130 -11.75 -5.36 -16.34
C ILE A 130 -12.51 -6.57 -16.91
N ASP A 131 -11.93 -7.21 -17.94
CA ASP A 131 -12.43 -8.49 -18.44
C ASP A 131 -11.82 -9.64 -17.64
N LEU A 132 -12.68 -10.38 -16.94
CA LEU A 132 -12.27 -11.51 -16.09
C LEU A 132 -11.73 -12.72 -16.88
N GLN A 133 -12.04 -12.81 -18.19
CA GLN A 133 -11.58 -13.89 -19.06
C GLN A 133 -10.27 -13.56 -19.79
N GLU A 134 -9.86 -12.29 -19.80
CA GLU A 134 -8.61 -11.88 -20.43
C GLU A 134 -7.41 -12.47 -19.70
N LYS A 135 -6.39 -12.90 -20.46
CA LYS A 135 -5.14 -13.39 -19.87
C LYS A 135 -4.28 -12.23 -19.37
N VAL A 136 -3.64 -12.43 -18.22
CA VAL A 136 -2.81 -11.39 -17.58
C VAL A 136 -1.65 -10.95 -18.48
N VAL A 137 -1.13 -11.82 -19.35
CA VAL A 137 -0.05 -11.46 -20.29
C VAL A 137 -0.45 -10.30 -21.22
N ASN A 138 -1.73 -10.18 -21.58
CA ASN A 138 -2.24 -9.16 -22.52
C ASN A 138 -2.61 -7.84 -21.82
N LEU A 139 -2.55 -7.78 -20.50
CA LEU A 139 -2.96 -6.60 -19.74
C LEU A 139 -1.88 -5.51 -19.73
N SER A 140 -2.29 -4.24 -19.78
CA SER A 140 -1.43 -3.12 -19.45
C SER A 140 -0.97 -3.17 -17.99
N VAL A 141 0.05 -2.41 -17.66
CA VAL A 141 0.60 -2.33 -16.29
C VAL A 141 -0.47 -1.85 -15.31
N GLY A 142 -1.24 -0.82 -15.67
CA GLY A 142 -2.34 -0.30 -14.85
C GLY A 142 -3.47 -1.33 -14.65
N MET A 143 -3.74 -2.17 -15.66
CA MET A 143 -4.71 -3.25 -15.51
C MET A 143 -4.20 -4.34 -14.57
N LYS A 144 -2.92 -4.72 -14.64
CA LYS A 144 -2.28 -5.66 -13.70
C LYS A 144 -2.36 -5.15 -12.27
N GLN A 145 -2.16 -3.85 -12.04
CA GLN A 145 -2.33 -3.22 -10.74
C GLN A 145 -3.75 -3.40 -10.19
N ARG A 146 -4.77 -3.22 -11.04
CA ARG A 146 -6.18 -3.44 -10.66
C ARG A 146 -6.47 -4.89 -10.30
N VAL A 147 -5.86 -5.86 -11.01
CA VAL A 147 -5.98 -7.29 -10.69
C VAL A 147 -5.43 -7.59 -9.31
N GLU A 148 -4.26 -7.04 -8.94
CA GLU A 148 -3.67 -7.22 -7.61
C GLU A 148 -4.56 -6.62 -6.51
N ILE A 149 -5.15 -5.45 -6.73
CA ILE A 149 -6.10 -4.84 -5.78
C ILE A 149 -7.35 -5.72 -5.64
N LEU A 150 -7.95 -6.18 -6.76
CA LEU A 150 -9.11 -7.08 -6.74
C LEU A 150 -8.81 -8.39 -6.02
N LYS A 151 -7.63 -8.99 -6.25
CA LYS A 151 -7.16 -10.18 -5.55
C LYS A 151 -7.09 -9.96 -4.04
N THR A 152 -6.59 -8.80 -3.62
CA THR A 152 -6.49 -8.41 -2.21
C THR A 152 -7.90 -8.25 -1.59
N LEU A 153 -8.82 -7.61 -2.30
CA LEU A 153 -10.23 -7.45 -1.89
C LEU A 153 -10.98 -8.80 -1.83
N TYR A 154 -10.77 -9.68 -2.82
CA TYR A 154 -11.36 -11.02 -2.83
C TYR A 154 -10.93 -11.86 -1.63
N ARG A 155 -9.71 -11.64 -1.13
CA ARG A 155 -9.20 -12.27 0.09
C ARG A 155 -9.75 -11.68 1.38
N GLY A 156 -10.58 -10.61 1.29
CA GLY A 156 -11.27 -10.00 2.40
C GLY A 156 -10.50 -8.89 3.10
N ALA A 157 -9.57 -8.22 2.42
CA ALA A 157 -8.82 -7.12 3.02
C ALA A 157 -9.72 -5.92 3.33
N ASP A 158 -9.59 -5.40 4.55
CA ASP A 158 -10.14 -4.11 5.02
C ASP A 158 -9.06 -3.05 5.10
N ILE A 159 -7.81 -3.47 5.31
CA ILE A 159 -6.60 -2.65 5.30
C ILE A 159 -5.78 -3.06 4.08
N ILE A 160 -5.51 -2.12 3.18
CA ILE A 160 -4.79 -2.37 1.92
C ILE A 160 -3.48 -1.60 1.93
N ILE A 161 -2.37 -2.30 1.86
CA ILE A 161 -1.03 -1.73 1.73
C ILE A 161 -0.65 -1.73 0.25
N LEU A 162 -0.19 -0.58 -0.26
CA LEU A 162 0.28 -0.40 -1.64
C LEU A 162 1.74 0.09 -1.60
N ASP A 163 2.67 -0.75 -2.04
CA ASP A 163 4.09 -0.41 -2.06
C ASP A 163 4.51 0.13 -3.42
N GLU A 164 4.76 1.43 -3.51
CA GLU A 164 5.12 2.18 -4.73
C GLU A 164 4.25 1.85 -5.96
N PRO A 165 2.91 1.88 -5.84
CA PRO A 165 2.02 1.33 -6.87
C PRO A 165 1.99 2.12 -8.17
N THR A 166 2.62 3.28 -8.22
CA THR A 166 2.64 4.20 -9.38
C THR A 166 4.00 4.25 -10.08
N ALA A 167 4.96 3.43 -9.64
CA ALA A 167 6.35 3.50 -10.14
C ALA A 167 6.48 3.32 -11.67
N VAL A 168 5.58 2.52 -12.26
CA VAL A 168 5.61 2.12 -13.68
C VAL A 168 4.33 2.49 -14.44
N LEU A 169 3.46 3.33 -13.84
CA LEU A 169 2.20 3.77 -14.42
C LEU A 169 2.38 5.05 -15.24
N THR A 170 1.58 5.18 -16.29
CA THR A 170 1.40 6.46 -16.99
C THR A 170 0.59 7.43 -16.12
N PRO A 171 0.68 8.75 -16.35
CA PRO A 171 -0.13 9.73 -15.60
C PRO A 171 -1.63 9.43 -15.60
N GLN A 172 -2.18 8.99 -16.74
CA GLN A 172 -3.60 8.63 -16.85
C GLN A 172 -3.94 7.40 -15.99
N GLU A 173 -3.07 6.38 -15.97
CA GLU A 173 -3.26 5.20 -15.13
C GLU A 173 -3.14 5.54 -13.64
N VAL A 174 -2.30 6.52 -13.25
CA VAL A 174 -2.21 7.05 -11.88
C VAL A 174 -3.53 7.71 -11.47
N ASP A 175 -4.10 8.57 -12.31
CA ASP A 175 -5.38 9.22 -12.03
C ASP A 175 -6.52 8.21 -11.85
N GLU A 176 -6.54 7.17 -12.67
CA GLU A 176 -7.52 6.09 -12.56
C GLU A 176 -7.32 5.25 -11.29
N LEU A 177 -6.07 4.94 -10.92
CA LEU A 177 -5.75 4.28 -9.65
C LEU A 177 -6.23 5.12 -8.47
N PHE A 178 -5.96 6.42 -8.46
CA PHE A 178 -6.38 7.32 -7.37
C PHE A 178 -7.91 7.40 -7.22
N LYS A 179 -8.66 7.36 -8.33
CA LYS A 179 -10.13 7.25 -8.27
C LYS A 179 -10.56 5.97 -7.58
N ILE A 180 -9.95 4.83 -7.93
CA ILE A 180 -10.23 3.53 -7.29
C ILE A 180 -9.91 3.59 -5.78
N LEU A 181 -8.76 4.14 -5.39
CA LEU A 181 -8.37 4.22 -3.98
C LEU A 181 -9.32 5.10 -3.16
N ARG A 182 -9.80 6.22 -3.72
CA ARG A 182 -10.83 7.05 -3.08
C ARG A 182 -12.16 6.28 -2.93
N GLN A 183 -12.60 5.58 -3.96
CA GLN A 183 -13.80 4.72 -3.87
C GLN A 183 -13.66 3.62 -2.82
N LEU A 184 -12.48 3.00 -2.70
CA LEU A 184 -12.21 2.00 -1.66
C LEU A 184 -12.33 2.61 -0.27
N LYS A 185 -11.76 3.78 -0.04
CA LYS A 185 -11.88 4.53 1.22
C LYS A 185 -13.34 4.86 1.53
N GLU A 186 -14.09 5.41 0.56
CA GLU A 186 -15.51 5.73 0.71
C GLU A 186 -16.38 4.50 1.03
N ASN A 187 -15.94 3.32 0.59
CA ASN A 187 -16.53 2.02 0.93
C ASN A 187 -15.98 1.40 2.22
N GLY A 188 -15.34 2.19 3.08
CA GLY A 188 -14.93 1.78 4.41
C GLY A 188 -13.55 1.11 4.48
N LYS A 189 -12.76 1.09 3.40
CA LYS A 189 -11.41 0.52 3.43
C LYS A 189 -10.39 1.53 3.95
N THR A 190 -9.38 1.02 4.66
CA THR A 190 -8.21 1.78 5.09
C THR A 190 -7.05 1.49 4.14
N ILE A 191 -6.31 2.52 3.73
CA ILE A 191 -5.25 2.38 2.74
C ILE A 191 -3.95 2.94 3.29
N VAL A 192 -2.88 2.17 3.20
CA VAL A 192 -1.51 2.64 3.43
C VAL A 192 -0.80 2.71 2.08
N PHE A 193 -0.48 3.91 1.67
CA PHE A 193 0.13 4.22 0.38
C PHE A 193 1.60 4.61 0.57
N ILE A 194 2.51 3.77 0.08
CA ILE A 194 3.96 4.03 0.19
C ILE A 194 4.43 4.70 -1.09
N THR A 195 5.08 5.84 -0.97
CA THR A 195 5.67 6.55 -2.10
C THR A 195 6.86 7.43 -1.67
N HIS A 196 7.63 7.87 -2.64
CA HIS A 196 8.63 8.95 -2.49
C HIS A 196 8.25 10.20 -3.31
N LYS A 197 7.06 10.21 -3.94
CA LYS A 197 6.59 11.29 -4.82
C LYS A 197 5.67 12.24 -4.06
N LEU A 198 6.07 13.50 -3.96
CA LEU A 198 5.36 14.52 -3.18
C LEU A 198 3.99 14.88 -3.76
N ASN A 199 3.92 15.03 -5.09
CA ASN A 199 2.66 15.34 -5.79
C ASN A 199 1.59 14.27 -5.57
N GLU A 200 1.97 12.99 -5.58
CA GLU A 200 1.06 11.88 -5.30
C GLU A 200 0.57 11.92 -3.85
N THR A 201 1.49 12.17 -2.92
CA THR A 201 1.19 12.33 -1.50
C THR A 201 0.15 13.43 -1.27
N MET A 202 0.40 14.63 -1.81
CA MET A 202 -0.50 15.78 -1.64
C MET A 202 -1.86 15.58 -2.30
N SER A 203 -1.93 14.85 -3.41
CA SER A 203 -3.19 14.67 -4.16
C SER A 203 -4.09 13.57 -3.62
N LEU A 204 -3.53 12.58 -2.90
CA LEU A 204 -4.27 11.36 -2.54
C LEU A 204 -4.49 11.19 -1.04
N SER A 205 -3.49 11.50 -0.20
CA SER A 205 -3.54 11.13 1.21
C SER A 205 -4.35 12.08 2.09
N ASP A 206 -4.87 11.56 3.19
CA ASP A 206 -5.48 12.34 4.27
C ASP A 206 -4.42 12.72 5.31
N ARG A 207 -3.53 11.78 5.64
CA ARG A 207 -2.45 11.94 6.63
C ARG A 207 -1.14 11.41 6.09
N ILE A 208 -0.05 11.97 6.57
CA ILE A 208 1.30 11.68 6.10
C ILE A 208 2.19 11.33 7.30
N THR A 209 2.98 10.27 7.16
CA THR A 209 4.11 9.96 8.04
C THR A 209 5.38 9.94 7.20
N VAL A 210 6.37 10.76 7.55
CA VAL A 210 7.67 10.81 6.85
C VAL A 210 8.67 9.95 7.60
N ILE A 211 9.27 8.98 6.88
CA ILE A 211 10.35 8.14 7.38
C ILE A 211 11.68 8.55 6.75
N ARG A 212 12.69 8.76 7.58
CA ARG A 212 14.05 9.06 7.19
C ARG A 212 15.03 8.29 8.07
N LYS A 213 15.98 7.56 7.45
CA LYS A 213 17.03 6.78 8.15
C LYS A 213 16.44 5.86 9.23
N GLY A 214 15.39 5.15 8.92
CA GLY A 214 14.74 4.20 9.82
C GLY A 214 13.92 4.81 10.96
N LYS A 215 13.69 6.13 10.98
CA LYS A 215 12.92 6.83 12.02
C LYS A 215 11.79 7.65 11.43
N VAL A 216 10.71 7.79 12.16
CA VAL A 216 9.68 8.78 11.85
C VAL A 216 10.21 10.16 12.23
N VAL A 217 10.25 11.07 11.27
CA VAL A 217 10.75 12.45 11.47
C VAL A 217 9.65 13.50 11.42
N PHE A 218 8.50 13.18 10.82
CA PHE A 218 7.38 14.12 10.70
C PHE A 218 6.05 13.39 10.54
N ARG A 219 4.97 13.96 11.08
CA ARG A 219 3.59 13.49 10.90
C ARG A 219 2.67 14.70 10.80
N CYS A 220 1.73 14.66 9.87
CA CYS A 220 0.75 15.74 9.70
C CYS A 220 -0.49 15.26 8.97
N ASP A 221 -1.55 16.05 9.05
CA ASP A 221 -2.65 15.98 8.10
C ASP A 221 -2.21 16.63 6.79
N THR A 222 -2.59 16.07 5.65
CA THR A 222 -2.17 16.56 4.33
C THR A 222 -2.60 18.02 4.11
N SER A 223 -3.76 18.41 4.64
CA SER A 223 -4.27 19.79 4.57
C SER A 223 -3.43 20.81 5.34
N SER A 224 -2.56 20.37 6.27
CA SER A 224 -1.76 21.25 7.14
C SER A 224 -0.31 21.42 6.67
N THR A 225 0.05 20.88 5.51
CA THR A 225 1.42 20.91 4.97
C THR A 225 1.46 21.24 3.47
N ASN A 226 2.66 21.27 2.90
CA ASN A 226 2.90 21.50 1.49
C ASN A 226 4.13 20.72 1.00
N GLU A 227 4.30 20.60 -0.34
CA GLU A 227 5.40 19.85 -0.94
C GLU A 227 6.78 20.31 -0.48
N LYS A 228 6.99 21.62 -0.27
CA LYS A 228 8.28 22.18 0.14
C LYS A 228 8.64 21.74 1.56
N GLU A 229 7.67 21.75 2.47
CA GLU A 229 7.87 21.28 3.84
C GLU A 229 8.18 19.78 3.85
N LEU A 230 7.37 18.98 3.14
CA LEU A 230 7.59 17.53 3.02
C LEU A 230 8.96 17.21 2.42
N ALA A 231 9.39 17.93 1.38
CA ALA A 231 10.73 17.78 0.79
C ALA A 231 11.83 18.05 1.82
N THR A 232 11.67 19.11 2.61
CA THR A 232 12.61 19.45 3.70
C THR A 232 12.69 18.33 4.73
N GLN A 233 11.57 17.78 5.15
CA GLN A 233 11.52 16.68 6.12
C GLN A 233 12.13 15.38 5.56
N MET A 234 11.90 15.08 4.28
CA MET A 234 12.47 13.90 3.63
C MET A 234 14.00 13.96 3.57
N VAL A 235 14.56 15.09 3.12
CA VAL A 235 16.00 15.26 2.90
C VAL A 235 16.71 15.65 4.20
N GLY A 236 16.06 16.38 5.10
CA GLY A 236 16.62 16.85 6.36
C GLY A 236 17.54 18.07 6.24
N ARG A 237 17.44 18.79 5.13
CA ARG A 237 18.09 20.09 4.88
C ARG A 237 17.02 21.00 4.28
N GLN A 238 17.13 22.31 4.50
CA GLN A 238 16.34 23.24 3.71
C GLN A 238 16.73 23.05 2.23
N VAL A 239 15.75 22.73 1.40
CA VAL A 239 15.93 22.71 -0.05
C VAL A 239 15.97 24.16 -0.49
N GLU A 240 17.15 24.77 -0.50
CA GLU A 240 17.34 26.06 -1.15
C GLU A 240 16.99 25.86 -2.63
N ASN A 241 16.08 26.71 -3.13
CA ASN A 241 15.80 26.78 -4.54
C ASN A 241 17.11 27.09 -5.28
N ILE A 242 17.71 26.11 -5.91
CA ILE A 242 18.73 26.32 -6.93
C ILE A 242 17.98 26.86 -8.14
N VAL A 243 17.63 28.14 -8.07
CA VAL A 243 17.33 28.94 -9.24
C VAL A 243 18.67 29.09 -9.93
N ALA A 244 18.88 28.24 -10.94
CA ALA A 244 20.01 28.40 -11.85
C ALA A 244 19.91 29.82 -12.41
N LYS A 245 20.77 30.73 -11.93
CA LYS A 245 21.08 31.97 -12.61
C LYS A 245 21.65 31.58 -13.98
N ARG A 246 20.79 31.49 -14.99
CA ARG A 246 21.24 31.58 -16.38
C ARG A 246 21.79 32.98 -16.53
N GLY A 247 23.13 33.07 -16.46
CA GLY A 247 23.85 34.28 -16.72
C GLY A 247 23.52 34.79 -18.11
N GLN A 248 23.18 36.05 -18.15
CA GLN A 248 23.33 36.89 -19.32
C GLN A 248 24.80 36.83 -19.78
N LYS A 249 25.00 36.45 -21.02
CA LYS A 249 26.08 36.96 -21.90
C LYS A 249 25.49 37.07 -23.30
#